data_33f5c5a29e99ec6417b71d176b21690a
#
_entry.id   33f5c5a29e99ec6417b71d176b21690a
#
_cell.length_a   1.000
_cell.length_b   1.000
_cell.length_c   1.000
_cell.angle_alpha   90.00
_cell.angle_beta   90.00
_cell.angle_gamma   90.00
#
_symmetry.space_group_name_H-M   'P 1'
#
loop_
_entity.id
_entity.type
_entity.pdbx_description
1 polymer ?
#
loop_
_entity_poly.entity_id
_entity_poly.type
_entity_poly.pdbx_seq_one_letter_code
_entity_poly.pdbx_strand_id
1 'polypeptide(L)'
;MSHLANKLKGKIRKYLKRKNRVNTKIKSHKPDYRLIVNKSNLYISAQLVDKNGNVILSTDDKKSTGKTKIDRAFSAGEQLGKEIVSKKLENIAFDRNGYLYHGRVKAFAEGARKAGVKI
;
A
#
# COMPACT_ATOMS: atom_id res chain seq x y z
N MET A 1 28.43 16.80 -16.28
CA MET A 1 26.98 16.54 -16.11
C MET A 1 26.28 17.81 -15.68
N SER A 2 25.04 18.00 -16.14
CA SER A 2 24.26 19.16 -15.74
C SER A 2 23.85 19.04 -14.26
N HIS A 3 23.67 20.19 -13.62
CA HIS A 3 23.21 20.29 -12.25
C HIS A 3 21.84 19.60 -12.05
N LEU A 4 20.97 19.70 -13.06
CA LEU A 4 19.65 19.07 -13.06
C LEU A 4 19.75 17.53 -13.00
N ALA A 5 20.65 16.93 -13.79
CA ALA A 5 20.84 15.47 -13.78
C ALA A 5 21.29 14.97 -12.41
N ASN A 6 22.15 15.71 -11.72
CA ASN A 6 22.59 15.37 -10.36
C ASN A 6 21.43 15.44 -9.35
N LYS A 7 20.54 16.42 -9.46
CA LYS A 7 19.34 16.51 -8.61
C LYS A 7 18.39 15.34 -8.82
N LEU A 8 18.17 14.93 -10.08
CA LEU A 8 17.31 13.80 -10.40
C LEU A 8 17.87 12.48 -9.84
N LYS A 9 19.17 12.26 -9.98
CA LYS A 9 19.82 11.07 -9.38
C LYS A 9 19.66 11.05 -7.86
N GLY A 10 19.77 12.19 -7.19
CA GLY A 10 19.57 12.29 -5.76
C GLY A 10 18.16 11.93 -5.32
N LYS A 11 17.14 12.37 -6.05
CA LYS A 11 15.73 12.04 -5.77
C LYS A 11 15.46 10.54 -5.92
N ILE A 12 15.95 9.92 -6.97
CA ILE A 12 15.79 8.47 -7.20
C ILE A 12 16.48 7.69 -6.08
N ARG A 13 17.66 8.08 -5.67
CA ARG A 13 18.42 7.43 -4.59
C ARG A 13 17.65 7.49 -3.26
N LYS A 14 17.05 8.63 -2.92
CA LYS A 14 16.24 8.78 -1.71
C LYS A 14 15.01 7.88 -1.72
N TYR A 15 14.33 7.77 -2.86
CA TYR A 15 13.19 6.89 -3.04
C TYR A 15 13.56 5.43 -2.80
N LEU A 16 14.65 4.95 -3.41
CA LEU A 16 15.12 3.58 -3.25
C LEU A 16 15.50 3.26 -1.80
N LYS A 17 16.12 4.19 -1.09
CA LYS A 17 16.44 4.02 0.34
C LYS A 17 15.18 3.82 1.17
N ARG A 18 14.14 4.61 0.94
CA ARG A 18 12.87 4.47 1.68
C ARG A 18 12.22 3.13 1.39
N LYS A 19 12.17 2.71 0.13
CA LYS A 19 11.59 1.42 -0.26
C LYS A 19 12.33 0.26 0.38
N ASN A 20 13.65 0.26 0.35
CA ASN A 20 14.48 -0.78 0.96
C ASN A 20 14.31 -0.84 2.47
N ARG A 21 14.19 0.30 3.13
CA ARG A 21 13.97 0.36 4.58
C ARG A 21 12.66 -0.30 4.98
N VAL A 22 11.57 -0.01 4.26
CA VAL A 22 10.26 -0.63 4.50
C VAL A 22 10.32 -2.12 4.25
N ASN A 23 10.90 -2.56 3.13
CA ASN A 23 11.02 -3.98 2.78
C ASN A 23 11.83 -4.76 3.81
N THR A 24 12.94 -4.21 4.30
CA THR A 24 13.76 -4.83 5.34
C THR A 24 12.96 -5.01 6.63
N LYS A 25 12.23 -3.98 7.04
CA LYS A 25 11.39 -4.02 8.24
C LYS A 25 10.30 -5.09 8.14
N ILE A 26 9.63 -5.18 6.99
CA ILE A 26 8.60 -6.19 6.73
C ILE A 26 9.20 -7.60 6.80
N LYS A 27 10.34 -7.82 6.15
CA LYS A 27 11.01 -9.12 6.15
C LYS A 27 11.44 -9.56 7.55
N SER A 28 11.88 -8.63 8.40
CA SER A 28 12.32 -8.94 9.77
C SER A 28 11.16 -9.42 10.65
N HIS A 29 9.93 -8.99 10.39
CA HIS A 29 8.74 -9.41 11.12
C HIS A 29 8.12 -10.70 10.60
N LYS A 30 8.59 -11.25 9.49
CA LYS A 30 8.14 -12.53 8.89
C LYS A 30 6.62 -12.61 8.77
N PRO A 31 5.96 -11.67 8.09
CA PRO A 31 4.50 -11.71 7.95
C PRO A 31 4.07 -12.87 7.05
N ASP A 32 2.87 -13.38 7.28
CA ASP A 32 2.26 -14.40 6.42
C ASP A 32 1.75 -13.79 5.12
N TYR A 33 1.32 -12.54 5.16
CA TYR A 33 0.77 -11.81 4.02
C TYR A 33 1.34 -10.41 3.96
N ARG A 34 1.42 -9.87 2.76
CA ARG A 34 1.83 -8.48 2.53
C ARG A 34 0.75 -7.78 1.73
N LEU A 35 0.29 -6.65 2.25
CA LEU A 35 -0.64 -5.77 1.53
C LEU A 35 0.18 -4.68 0.84
N ILE A 36 0.35 -4.82 -0.47
CA ILE A 36 1.19 -3.93 -1.28
C ILE A 36 0.33 -2.90 -1.98
N VAL A 37 0.66 -1.63 -1.82
CA VAL A 37 -0.07 -0.51 -2.42
C VAL A 37 0.69 0.01 -3.63
N ASN A 38 -0.04 0.28 -4.72
CA ASN A 38 0.47 0.97 -5.89
C ASN A 38 -0.37 2.23 -6.14
N LYS A 39 0.30 3.33 -6.38
CA LYS A 39 -0.34 4.63 -6.57
C LYS A 39 0.05 5.24 -7.91
N SER A 40 -0.95 5.62 -8.71
CA SER A 40 -0.77 6.44 -9.90
C SER A 40 -1.45 7.80 -9.70
N ASN A 41 -1.33 8.69 -10.68
CA ASN A 41 -1.98 9.99 -10.59
C ASN A 41 -3.51 9.90 -10.51
N LEU A 42 -4.10 8.90 -11.15
CA LEU A 42 -5.55 8.75 -11.23
C LEU A 42 -6.11 7.79 -10.17
N TYR A 43 -5.42 6.69 -9.89
CA TYR A 43 -5.96 5.60 -9.08
C TYR A 43 -4.95 5.08 -8.08
N ILE A 44 -5.45 4.52 -6.99
CA ILE A 44 -4.68 3.72 -6.06
C ILE A 44 -5.17 2.27 -6.16
N SER A 45 -4.24 1.33 -6.14
CA SER A 45 -4.56 -0.10 -6.15
C SER A 45 -3.77 -0.81 -5.07
N ALA A 46 -4.22 -1.98 -4.68
CA ALA A 46 -3.53 -2.80 -3.68
C ALA A 46 -3.69 -4.28 -3.99
N GLN A 47 -2.70 -5.05 -3.61
CA GLN A 47 -2.67 -6.50 -3.74
C GLN A 47 -2.28 -7.13 -2.42
N LEU A 48 -3.01 -8.15 -2.01
CA LEU A 48 -2.63 -8.97 -0.87
C LEU A 48 -1.92 -10.22 -1.39
N VAL A 49 -0.64 -10.37 -1.05
CA VAL A 49 0.17 -11.49 -1.49
C VAL A 49 0.57 -12.36 -0.30
N ASP A 50 0.74 -13.67 -0.53
CA ASP A 50 1.19 -14.61 0.47
C ASP A 50 2.72 -14.70 0.52
N LYS A 51 3.25 -15.62 1.34
CA LYS A 51 4.69 -15.85 1.47
C LYS A 51 5.35 -16.28 0.16
N ASN A 52 4.60 -16.96 -0.70
CA ASN A 52 5.11 -17.49 -1.97
C ASN A 52 5.00 -16.48 -3.11
N GLY A 53 4.43 -15.30 -2.87
CA GLY A 53 4.25 -14.27 -3.87
C GLY A 53 2.96 -14.38 -4.67
N ASN A 54 2.05 -15.28 -4.31
CA ASN A 54 0.76 -15.43 -4.97
C ASN A 54 -0.19 -14.32 -4.54
N VAL A 55 -0.87 -13.68 -5.52
CA VAL A 55 -1.88 -12.68 -5.23
C VAL A 55 -3.18 -13.37 -4.81
N ILE A 56 -3.61 -13.10 -3.58
CA ILE A 56 -4.83 -13.68 -3.01
C ILE A 56 -6.02 -12.77 -3.26
N LEU A 57 -5.85 -11.48 -3.02
CA LEU A 57 -6.87 -10.46 -3.21
C LEU A 57 -6.26 -9.24 -3.88
N SER A 58 -7.08 -8.53 -4.66
CA SER A 58 -6.67 -7.25 -5.24
C SER A 58 -7.85 -6.30 -5.25
N THR A 59 -7.57 -5.00 -5.22
CA THR A 59 -8.59 -3.97 -5.32
C THR A 59 -8.00 -2.69 -5.92
N ASP A 60 -8.87 -1.82 -6.41
CA ASP A 60 -8.51 -0.47 -6.82
C ASP A 60 -9.66 0.48 -6.45
N ASP A 61 -9.46 1.77 -6.64
CA ASP A 61 -10.46 2.78 -6.33
C ASP A 61 -11.23 3.30 -7.55
N LYS A 62 -11.12 2.62 -8.71
CA LYS A 62 -11.79 3.05 -9.94
C LYS A 62 -13.31 3.13 -9.81
N LYS A 63 -13.89 2.16 -9.09
CA LYS A 63 -15.33 2.07 -8.87
C LYS A 63 -15.73 2.41 -7.44
N SER A 64 -14.80 2.91 -6.64
CA SER A 64 -15.08 3.25 -5.25
C SER A 64 -15.89 4.52 -5.15
N THR A 65 -16.75 4.61 -4.13
CA THR A 65 -17.55 5.80 -3.85
C THR A 65 -16.73 6.85 -3.12
N GLY A 66 -16.99 8.11 -3.42
CA GLY A 66 -16.32 9.22 -2.75
C GLY A 66 -16.13 10.42 -3.70
N LYS A 67 -16.14 11.62 -3.13
CA LYS A 67 -16.00 12.86 -3.90
C LYS A 67 -14.54 13.19 -4.22
N THR A 68 -13.62 12.78 -3.35
CA THR A 68 -12.19 13.05 -3.52
C THR A 68 -11.43 11.74 -3.71
N LYS A 69 -10.18 11.86 -4.17
CA LYS A 69 -9.29 10.71 -4.30
C LYS A 69 -9.01 10.04 -2.95
N ILE A 70 -8.92 10.84 -1.88
CA ILE A 70 -8.72 10.34 -0.51
C ILE A 70 -9.93 9.53 -0.05
N ASP A 71 -11.14 10.03 -0.28
CA ASP A 71 -12.37 9.33 0.08
C ASP A 71 -12.51 8.01 -0.66
N ARG A 72 -12.17 7.99 -1.96
CA ARG A 72 -12.20 6.77 -2.76
C ARG A 72 -11.17 5.75 -2.28
N ALA A 73 -9.96 6.20 -1.92
CA ALA A 73 -8.93 5.32 -1.37
C ALA A 73 -9.38 4.71 -0.04
N PHE A 74 -10.01 5.48 0.82
CA PHE A 74 -10.56 5.00 2.08
C PHE A 74 -11.63 3.92 1.84
N SER A 75 -12.56 4.18 0.91
CA SER A 75 -13.62 3.22 0.56
C SER A 75 -13.04 1.91 -0.01
N ALA A 76 -12.04 2.01 -0.87
CA ALA A 76 -11.36 0.83 -1.42
C ALA A 76 -10.65 0.02 -0.34
N GLY A 77 -9.99 0.70 0.60
CA GLY A 77 -9.34 0.06 1.74
C GLY A 77 -10.35 -0.64 2.65
N GLU A 78 -11.47 -0.01 2.93
CA GLU A 78 -12.55 -0.59 3.72
C GLU A 78 -13.11 -1.84 3.06
N GLN A 79 -13.36 -1.80 1.75
CA GLN A 79 -13.85 -2.95 1.00
C GLN A 79 -12.88 -4.12 1.04
N LEU A 80 -11.60 -3.87 0.77
CA LEU A 80 -10.58 -4.92 0.85
C LEU A 80 -10.44 -5.46 2.28
N GLY A 81 -10.51 -4.60 3.27
CA GLY A 81 -10.45 -4.99 4.67
C GLY A 81 -11.59 -5.93 5.06
N LYS A 82 -12.80 -5.67 4.57
CA LYS A 82 -13.95 -6.55 4.80
C LYS A 82 -13.71 -7.94 4.19
N GLU A 83 -13.13 -8.01 3.00
CA GLU A 83 -12.80 -9.29 2.36
C GLU A 83 -11.75 -10.04 3.14
N ILE A 84 -10.72 -9.37 3.64
CA ILE A 84 -9.67 -9.96 4.47
C ILE A 84 -10.25 -10.56 5.76
N VAL A 85 -11.10 -9.80 6.45
CA VAL A 85 -11.75 -10.25 7.68
C VAL A 85 -12.66 -11.44 7.40
N SER A 86 -13.41 -11.41 6.30
CA SER A 86 -14.28 -12.50 5.87
C SER A 86 -13.50 -13.80 5.63
N LYS A 87 -12.30 -13.70 5.09
CA LYS A 87 -11.42 -14.87 4.86
C LYS A 87 -10.58 -15.25 6.09
N LYS A 88 -10.69 -14.50 7.18
CA LYS A 88 -9.95 -14.73 8.43
C LYS A 88 -8.44 -14.76 8.25
N LEU A 89 -7.91 -13.89 7.41
CA LEU A 89 -6.48 -13.77 7.18
C LEU A 89 -5.84 -12.93 8.29
N GLU A 90 -4.74 -13.41 8.84
CA GLU A 90 -4.03 -12.75 9.93
C GLU A 90 -2.55 -12.57 9.61
N ASN A 91 -1.84 -11.82 10.45
CA ASN A 91 -0.39 -11.56 10.32
C ASN A 91 -0.06 -10.88 8.99
N ILE A 92 -0.72 -9.74 8.73
CA ILE A 92 -0.57 -8.97 7.51
C ILE A 92 0.34 -7.79 7.77
N ALA A 93 1.36 -7.59 6.91
CA ALA A 93 2.19 -6.39 6.92
C ALA A 93 1.74 -5.45 5.80
N PHE A 94 1.62 -4.17 6.13
CA PHE A 94 1.29 -3.13 5.15
C PHE A 94 2.57 -2.65 4.48
N ASP A 95 2.67 -2.88 3.16
CA ASP A 95 3.80 -2.44 2.36
C ASP A 95 3.39 -1.22 1.53
N ARG A 96 3.83 -0.05 1.95
CA ARG A 96 3.56 1.19 1.23
C ARG A 96 4.39 1.37 -0.04
N ASN A 97 5.21 0.39 -0.40
CA ASN A 97 5.98 0.33 -1.65
C ASN A 97 6.85 1.58 -1.89
N GLY A 98 7.46 2.13 -0.83
CA GLY A 98 8.30 3.33 -0.89
C GLY A 98 7.54 4.66 -0.94
N TYR A 99 6.22 4.65 -1.05
CA TYR A 99 5.41 5.88 -0.98
C TYR A 99 5.39 6.43 0.45
N LEU A 100 5.22 7.74 0.56
CA LEU A 100 5.01 8.36 1.86
C LEU A 100 3.68 7.90 2.47
N TYR A 101 3.67 7.64 3.77
CA TYR A 101 2.45 7.30 4.50
C TYR A 101 1.64 8.56 4.76
N HIS A 102 1.00 9.05 3.71
CA HIS A 102 0.26 10.31 3.71
C HIS A 102 -0.81 10.29 2.62
N GLY A 103 -1.85 11.10 2.79
CA GLY A 103 -2.91 11.27 1.80
C GLY A 103 -3.62 9.97 1.44
N ARG A 104 -3.60 9.60 0.17
CA ARG A 104 -4.31 8.42 -0.36
C ARG A 104 -3.82 7.10 0.24
N VAL A 105 -2.51 6.95 0.42
CA VAL A 105 -1.92 5.74 1.00
C VAL A 105 -2.39 5.57 2.45
N LYS A 106 -2.33 6.64 3.23
CA LYS A 106 -2.81 6.64 4.60
C LYS A 106 -4.31 6.36 4.67
N ALA A 107 -5.11 6.99 3.80
CA ALA A 107 -6.56 6.80 3.75
C ALA A 107 -6.91 5.33 3.45
N PHE A 108 -6.21 4.70 2.53
CA PHE A 108 -6.40 3.28 2.21
C PHE A 108 -6.13 2.40 3.43
N ALA A 109 -5.01 2.62 4.12
CA ALA A 109 -4.66 1.86 5.31
C ALA A 109 -5.67 2.05 6.44
N GLU A 110 -6.13 3.28 6.65
CA GLU A 110 -7.14 3.58 7.66
C GLU A 110 -8.48 2.93 7.34
N GLY A 111 -8.87 2.88 6.06
CA GLY A 111 -10.07 2.17 5.62
C GLY A 111 -9.99 0.69 5.94
N ALA A 112 -8.88 0.05 5.67
CA ALA A 112 -8.66 -1.36 5.99
C ALA A 112 -8.71 -1.59 7.51
N ARG A 113 -8.10 -0.71 8.31
CA ARG A 113 -8.15 -0.79 9.77
C ARG A 113 -9.58 -0.64 10.30
N LYS A 114 -10.36 0.26 9.73
CA LYS A 114 -11.77 0.44 10.11
C LYS A 114 -12.58 -0.82 9.88
N ALA A 115 -12.27 -1.57 8.83
CA ALA A 115 -12.94 -2.84 8.55
C ALA A 115 -12.53 -3.97 9.50
N GLY A 116 -11.47 -3.80 10.28
CA GLY A 116 -11.01 -4.75 11.29
C GLY A 116 -9.67 -5.41 11.00
N VAL A 117 -8.96 -4.99 9.95
CA VAL A 117 -7.63 -5.52 9.64
C VAL A 117 -6.59 -4.90 10.56
N LYS A 118 -5.73 -5.74 11.13
CA LYS A 118 -4.63 -5.30 11.99
C LYS A 118 -3.38 -5.09 11.14
N ILE A 119 -3.12 -3.87 10.77
CA ILE A 119 -1.94 -3.50 9.98
C ILE A 119 -1.26 -2.24 10.54
#